data_4be06aa1b44238da06d35c613fd703d6
#
_entry.id   4be06aa1b44238da06d35c613fd703d6
#
_cell.length_a   1.000
_cell.length_b   1.000
_cell.length_c   1.000
_cell.angle_alpha   90.00
_cell.angle_beta   90.00
_cell.angle_gamma   90.00
#
_symmetry.space_group_name_H-M   'P 1'
#
loop_
_entity.id
_entity.type
_entity.pdbx_description
1 polymer ?
#
loop_
_entity_poly.entity_id
_entity_poly.type
_entity_poly.pdbx_seq_one_letter_code
_entity_poly.pdbx_strand_id
1 'polypeptide(L)'
;MNIILDNCSARHPSARGGAPDALRALSLDVASGEQVAIIGPSGAGKTTLLHLLACALQPSAGALQLNGRNPWALPRASLQRLRAELFLAPQVPPLPPRQRVVTAVLAGRLPHEGLWVSVRSLFYPSDTGLAEQALAQFDVADKLFERVDHLSGGERQRVGLARALASQAELFLVDEPLSALDPARAQQAITSLTQAAQQRGATLITTLHHVEMALHHFPRIVGLRGGALVFDLPAAQVTPERLQQLYDQHLDELTGPNPVLMPDPPSAARPVALTCR
;
A
#
# COMPACT_ATOMS: atom_id res chain seq x y z
N MET A 1 -5.62 14.91 -5.22
CA MET A 1 -6.54 15.21 -4.08
C MET A 1 -5.74 15.82 -2.94
N ASN A 2 -6.20 16.96 -2.35
CA ASN A 2 -5.60 17.57 -1.15
C ASN A 2 -6.17 16.92 0.12
N ILE A 3 -5.33 16.74 1.16
CA ILE A 3 -5.66 16.08 2.42
C ILE A 3 -5.22 16.98 3.57
N ILE A 4 -6.10 17.25 4.51
CA ILE A 4 -5.78 17.97 5.75
C ILE A 4 -6.29 17.13 6.93
N LEU A 5 -5.37 16.73 7.79
CA LEU A 5 -5.65 16.18 9.11
C LEU A 5 -5.35 17.25 10.15
N ASP A 6 -6.30 17.55 11.01
CA ASP A 6 -6.15 18.49 12.12
C ASP A 6 -6.42 17.79 13.45
N ASN A 7 -5.34 17.57 14.23
CA ASN A 7 -5.37 16.92 15.55
C ASN A 7 -6.19 15.61 15.58
N CYS A 8 -6.09 14.81 14.52
CA CYS A 8 -6.87 13.58 14.38
C CYS A 8 -6.40 12.49 15.31
N SER A 9 -7.33 11.92 16.08
CA SER A 9 -7.14 10.66 16.81
C SER A 9 -8.07 9.60 16.24
N ALA A 10 -7.63 8.34 16.26
CA ALA A 10 -8.43 7.23 15.74
C ALA A 10 -8.08 5.90 16.42
N ARG A 11 -9.08 5.05 16.62
CA ARG A 11 -8.90 3.68 17.14
C ARG A 11 -8.74 2.71 15.99
N HIS A 12 -7.96 1.66 16.22
CA HIS A 12 -7.86 0.59 15.23
C HIS A 12 -9.22 -0.12 15.07
N PRO A 13 -9.65 -0.50 13.86
CA PRO A 13 -10.97 -1.13 13.63
C PRO A 13 -11.20 -2.42 14.43
N SER A 14 -10.16 -3.20 14.71
CA SER A 14 -10.24 -4.42 15.53
C SER A 14 -10.08 -4.19 17.03
N ALA A 15 -9.92 -2.93 17.48
CA ALA A 15 -9.76 -2.64 18.90
C ALA A 15 -11.05 -2.89 19.67
N ARG A 16 -10.97 -3.65 20.77
CA ARG A 16 -12.09 -3.85 21.68
C ARG A 16 -12.38 -2.56 22.47
N GLY A 17 -13.61 -2.40 22.97
CA GLY A 17 -13.99 -1.22 23.75
C GLY A 17 -13.01 -0.93 24.89
N GLY A 18 -12.57 0.34 25.00
CA GLY A 18 -11.58 0.77 26.00
C GLY A 18 -10.12 0.71 25.55
N ALA A 19 -9.81 0.16 24.38
CA ALA A 19 -8.44 0.19 23.86
C ALA A 19 -7.98 1.64 23.54
N PRO A 20 -6.68 1.95 23.71
CA PRO A 20 -6.14 3.26 23.40
C PRO A 20 -6.24 3.58 21.90
N ASP A 21 -6.24 4.87 21.59
CA ASP A 21 -6.22 5.32 20.20
C ASP A 21 -4.91 4.90 19.52
N ALA A 22 -5.04 4.33 18.33
CA ALA A 22 -3.91 3.93 17.48
C ALA A 22 -3.28 5.13 16.76
N LEU A 23 -4.01 6.24 16.62
CA LEU A 23 -3.51 7.56 16.19
C LEU A 23 -3.85 8.59 17.26
N ARG A 24 -2.90 9.48 17.56
CA ARG A 24 -2.99 10.44 18.66
C ARG A 24 -2.70 11.85 18.18
N ALA A 25 -3.72 12.70 18.13
CA ALA A 25 -3.61 14.12 17.77
C ALA A 25 -2.70 14.39 16.56
N LEU A 26 -2.84 13.56 15.50
CA LEU A 26 -2.02 13.64 14.32
C LEU A 26 -2.50 14.78 13.42
N SER A 27 -1.57 15.68 13.05
CA SER A 27 -1.81 16.75 12.07
C SER A 27 -0.89 16.51 10.87
N LEU A 28 -1.46 16.53 9.66
CA LEU A 28 -0.74 16.30 8.41
C LEU A 28 -1.46 17.03 7.27
N ASP A 29 -0.71 17.73 6.45
CA ASP A 29 -1.21 18.36 5.22
C ASP A 29 -0.49 17.76 4.02
N VAL A 30 -1.24 17.23 3.04
CA VAL A 30 -0.69 16.65 1.81
C VAL A 30 -1.34 17.33 0.62
N ALA A 31 -0.52 17.98 -0.20
CA ALA A 31 -0.99 18.68 -1.38
C ALA A 31 -1.48 17.71 -2.48
N SER A 32 -2.34 18.20 -3.37
CA SER A 32 -2.78 17.41 -4.52
C SER A 32 -1.60 17.05 -5.43
N GLY A 33 -1.50 15.78 -5.83
CA GLY A 33 -0.42 15.25 -6.67
C GLY A 33 0.88 14.94 -5.92
N GLU A 34 0.92 15.15 -4.61
CA GLU A 34 2.09 14.88 -3.79
C GLU A 34 2.27 13.37 -3.56
N GLN A 35 3.53 12.93 -3.44
CA GLN A 35 3.90 11.55 -3.16
C GLN A 35 4.59 11.48 -1.80
N VAL A 36 4.02 10.71 -0.89
CA VAL A 36 4.46 10.62 0.51
C VAL A 36 4.67 9.16 0.90
N ALA A 37 5.83 8.83 1.47
CA ALA A 37 6.04 7.56 2.13
C ALA A 37 5.88 7.72 3.65
N ILE A 38 5.12 6.80 4.26
CA ILE A 38 4.95 6.70 5.70
C ILE A 38 5.79 5.54 6.20
N ILE A 39 6.74 5.84 7.09
CA ILE A 39 7.61 4.84 7.73
C ILE A 39 7.41 4.82 9.24
N GLY A 40 7.84 3.75 9.88
CA GLY A 40 7.78 3.59 11.33
C GLY A 40 7.66 2.12 11.73
N PRO A 41 7.91 1.79 13.00
CA PRO A 41 7.89 0.42 13.47
C PRO A 41 6.51 -0.24 13.36
N SER A 42 6.47 -1.55 13.50
CA SER A 42 5.22 -2.31 13.59
C SER A 42 4.34 -1.77 14.72
N GLY A 43 3.04 -1.63 14.47
CA GLY A 43 2.12 -1.03 15.44
C GLY A 43 2.17 0.51 15.55
N ALA A 44 2.97 1.21 14.74
CA ALA A 44 3.04 2.67 14.75
C ALA A 44 1.73 3.40 14.38
N GLY A 45 0.74 2.69 13.81
CA GLY A 45 -0.53 3.28 13.38
C GLY A 45 -0.65 3.52 11.87
N LYS A 46 0.33 3.09 11.06
CA LYS A 46 0.40 3.31 9.61
C LYS A 46 -0.88 2.86 8.87
N THR A 47 -1.29 1.61 9.04
CA THR A 47 -2.51 1.04 8.45
C THR A 47 -3.76 1.78 8.94
N THR A 48 -3.81 2.16 10.22
CA THR A 48 -4.93 2.94 10.78
C THR A 48 -5.03 4.31 10.12
N LEU A 49 -3.89 4.96 9.86
CA LEU A 49 -3.86 6.23 9.13
C LEU A 49 -4.39 6.06 7.70
N LEU A 50 -3.98 5.03 6.97
CA LEU A 50 -4.53 4.78 5.63
C LEU A 50 -6.05 4.52 5.66
N HIS A 51 -6.56 3.77 6.64
CA HIS A 51 -8.00 3.56 6.80
C HIS A 51 -8.76 4.86 7.12
N LEU A 52 -8.17 5.75 7.94
CA LEU A 52 -8.74 7.06 8.22
C LEU A 52 -8.83 7.90 6.93
N LEU A 53 -7.73 8.00 6.16
CA LEU A 53 -7.65 8.72 4.89
C LEU A 53 -8.59 8.13 3.82
N ALA A 54 -8.77 6.82 3.80
CA ALA A 54 -9.72 6.12 2.91
C ALA A 54 -11.19 6.33 3.30
N CYS A 55 -11.48 7.12 4.33
CA CYS A 55 -12.82 7.26 4.90
C CYS A 55 -13.45 5.91 5.33
N ALA A 56 -12.63 4.89 5.58
CA ALA A 56 -13.07 3.60 6.11
C ALA A 56 -13.21 3.64 7.64
N LEU A 57 -12.56 4.60 8.29
CA LEU A 57 -12.55 4.81 9.73
C LEU A 57 -12.88 6.28 10.03
N GLN A 58 -13.80 6.52 10.96
CA GLN A 58 -14.10 7.85 11.45
C GLN A 58 -13.11 8.23 12.56
N PRO A 59 -12.58 9.49 12.58
CA PRO A 59 -11.75 9.95 13.68
C PRO A 59 -12.54 9.95 15.01
N SER A 60 -11.88 9.59 16.11
CA SER A 60 -12.42 9.71 17.46
C SER A 60 -12.35 11.15 17.99
N ALA A 61 -11.39 11.94 17.49
CA ALA A 61 -11.25 13.37 17.74
C ALA A 61 -10.52 14.04 16.56
N GLY A 62 -10.63 15.36 16.45
CA GLY A 62 -10.05 16.14 15.37
C GLY A 62 -10.88 16.08 14.08
N ALA A 63 -10.30 16.53 12.96
CA ALA A 63 -11.00 16.65 11.69
C ALA A 63 -10.15 16.18 10.51
N LEU A 64 -10.77 15.42 9.59
CA LEU A 64 -10.25 15.10 8.27
C LEU A 64 -10.96 15.93 7.22
N GLN A 65 -10.20 16.55 6.32
CA GLN A 65 -10.71 17.19 5.12
C GLN A 65 -10.05 16.60 3.87
N LEU A 66 -10.86 16.29 2.87
CA LEU A 66 -10.43 15.85 1.53
C LEU A 66 -10.96 16.85 0.52
N ASN A 67 -10.08 17.51 -0.23
CA ASN A 67 -10.43 18.63 -1.11
C ASN A 67 -11.31 19.67 -0.39
N GLY A 68 -10.99 20.04 0.87
CA GLY A 68 -11.71 20.99 1.70
C GLY A 68 -13.08 20.50 2.22
N ARG A 69 -13.44 19.24 1.99
CA ARG A 69 -14.71 18.63 2.44
C ARG A 69 -14.47 17.71 3.63
N ASN A 70 -15.25 17.85 4.70
CA ASN A 70 -15.27 16.88 5.78
C ASN A 70 -16.14 15.67 5.35
N PRO A 71 -15.57 14.46 5.18
CA PRO A 71 -16.31 13.28 4.71
C PRO A 71 -17.51 12.92 5.59
N TRP A 72 -17.36 13.11 6.90
CA TRP A 72 -18.36 12.70 7.89
C TRP A 72 -19.52 13.70 8.03
N ALA A 73 -19.39 14.90 7.46
CA ALA A 73 -20.46 15.88 7.35
C ALA A 73 -21.26 15.72 6.04
N LEU A 74 -20.82 14.85 5.11
CA LEU A 74 -21.46 14.68 3.82
C LEU A 74 -22.69 13.76 3.91
N PRO A 75 -23.73 14.01 3.09
CA PRO A 75 -24.78 13.04 2.83
C PRO A 75 -24.20 11.73 2.29
N ARG A 76 -24.87 10.60 2.60
CA ARG A 76 -24.39 9.25 2.24
C ARG A 76 -23.99 9.11 0.76
N ALA A 77 -24.80 9.64 -0.15
CA ALA A 77 -24.52 9.59 -1.58
C ALA A 77 -23.24 10.39 -1.96
N SER A 78 -23.02 11.54 -1.33
CA SER A 78 -21.82 12.36 -1.56
C SER A 78 -20.57 11.72 -0.97
N LEU A 79 -20.67 11.10 0.20
CA LEU A 79 -19.58 10.33 0.80
C LEU A 79 -19.22 9.12 -0.09
N GLN A 80 -20.20 8.45 -0.68
CA GLN A 80 -19.95 7.34 -1.61
C GLN A 80 -19.22 7.83 -2.88
N ARG A 81 -19.58 8.98 -3.44
CA ARG A 81 -18.85 9.58 -4.58
C ARG A 81 -17.43 9.96 -4.19
N LEU A 82 -17.23 10.59 -3.03
CA LEU A 82 -15.89 10.90 -2.52
C LEU A 82 -15.04 9.64 -2.38
N ARG A 83 -15.60 8.55 -1.83
CA ARG A 83 -14.92 7.26 -1.72
C ARG A 83 -14.57 6.65 -3.09
N ALA A 84 -15.30 6.94 -4.14
CA ALA A 84 -14.96 6.51 -5.48
C ALA A 84 -13.68 7.20 -6.02
N GLU A 85 -13.40 8.43 -5.56
CA GLU A 85 -12.18 9.18 -5.89
C GLU A 85 -10.92 8.62 -5.18
N LEU A 86 -11.08 7.63 -4.26
CA LEU A 86 -10.02 7.03 -3.45
C LEU A 86 -9.80 5.58 -3.84
N PHE A 87 -8.56 5.11 -3.78
CA PHE A 87 -8.23 3.69 -3.86
C PHE A 87 -7.37 3.28 -2.67
N LEU A 88 -7.88 2.37 -1.84
CA LEU A 88 -7.11 1.73 -0.77
C LEU A 88 -6.66 0.35 -1.24
N ALA A 89 -5.34 0.18 -1.37
CA ALA A 89 -4.69 -1.11 -1.59
C ALA A 89 -4.17 -1.63 -0.25
N PRO A 90 -4.84 -2.58 0.40
CA PRO A 90 -4.34 -3.16 1.64
C PRO A 90 -3.15 -4.09 1.37
N GLN A 91 -2.37 -4.40 2.41
CA GLN A 91 -1.21 -5.27 2.36
C GLN A 91 -1.48 -6.61 1.66
N VAL A 92 -2.63 -7.24 1.94
CA VAL A 92 -3.10 -8.41 1.22
C VAL A 92 -4.23 -8.00 0.29
N PRO A 93 -4.02 -8.02 -1.05
CA PRO A 93 -5.05 -7.61 -1.98
C PRO A 93 -6.31 -8.48 -1.88
N PRO A 94 -7.51 -7.88 -1.73
CA PRO A 94 -8.78 -8.61 -1.62
C PRO A 94 -9.24 -9.08 -3.01
N LEU A 95 -8.55 -10.07 -3.56
CA LEU A 95 -8.84 -10.67 -4.86
C LEU A 95 -9.62 -11.97 -4.66
N PRO A 96 -10.85 -12.12 -5.21
CA PRO A 96 -11.63 -13.34 -5.09
C PRO A 96 -10.91 -14.53 -5.76
N PRO A 97 -10.72 -15.67 -5.06
CA PRO A 97 -9.86 -16.75 -5.56
C PRO A 97 -10.29 -17.33 -6.92
N ARG A 98 -11.60 -17.49 -7.12
CA ARG A 98 -12.17 -18.09 -8.34
C ARG A 98 -12.34 -17.12 -9.51
N GLN A 99 -12.03 -15.84 -9.30
CA GLN A 99 -12.16 -14.81 -10.33
C GLN A 99 -10.95 -14.84 -11.27
N ARG A 100 -11.16 -14.46 -12.53
CA ARG A 100 -10.06 -14.22 -13.47
C ARG A 100 -9.36 -12.91 -13.17
N VAL A 101 -8.06 -12.84 -13.42
CA VAL A 101 -7.22 -11.66 -13.19
C VAL A 101 -7.78 -10.44 -13.93
N VAL A 102 -8.18 -10.57 -15.19
CA VAL A 102 -8.80 -9.48 -15.95
C VAL A 102 -9.99 -8.86 -15.23
N THR A 103 -10.89 -9.69 -14.71
CA THR A 103 -12.07 -9.21 -13.96
C THR A 103 -11.67 -8.59 -12.62
N ALA A 104 -10.69 -9.17 -11.94
CA ALA A 104 -10.18 -8.65 -10.66
C ALA A 104 -9.52 -7.27 -10.83
N VAL A 105 -8.77 -7.04 -11.92
CA VAL A 105 -8.17 -5.74 -12.24
C VAL A 105 -9.23 -4.72 -12.60
N LEU A 106 -10.15 -5.06 -13.52
CA LEU A 106 -11.21 -4.14 -13.96
C LEU A 106 -12.19 -3.78 -12.84
N ALA A 107 -12.30 -4.62 -11.81
CA ALA A 107 -13.08 -4.28 -10.61
C ALA A 107 -12.60 -2.99 -9.90
N GLY A 108 -11.39 -2.50 -10.19
CA GLY A 108 -10.93 -1.17 -9.75
C GLY A 108 -11.78 -0.03 -10.28
N ARG A 109 -12.50 -0.20 -11.40
CA ARG A 109 -13.36 0.82 -12.02
C ARG A 109 -14.79 0.84 -11.49
N LEU A 110 -15.23 -0.23 -10.82
CA LEU A 110 -16.63 -0.39 -10.37
C LEU A 110 -17.19 0.82 -9.61
N PRO A 111 -16.42 1.54 -8.77
CA PRO A 111 -16.94 2.72 -8.08
C PRO A 111 -17.42 3.86 -9.00
N HIS A 112 -16.91 3.91 -10.24
CA HIS A 112 -17.25 4.93 -11.24
C HIS A 112 -18.25 4.46 -12.28
N GLU A 113 -18.60 3.17 -12.28
CA GLU A 113 -19.52 2.58 -13.26
C GLU A 113 -20.94 2.49 -12.69
N GLY A 114 -21.93 2.64 -13.58
CA GLY A 114 -23.33 2.42 -13.20
C GLY A 114 -23.59 0.93 -12.88
N LEU A 115 -24.61 0.66 -12.05
CA LEU A 115 -24.93 -0.69 -11.56
C LEU A 115 -25.01 -1.75 -12.67
N TRP A 116 -25.70 -1.46 -13.76
CA TRP A 116 -25.86 -2.41 -14.88
C TRP A 116 -24.55 -2.70 -15.61
N VAL A 117 -23.71 -1.69 -15.78
CA VAL A 117 -22.37 -1.84 -16.38
C VAL A 117 -21.49 -2.68 -15.45
N SER A 118 -21.52 -2.38 -14.15
CA SER A 118 -20.77 -3.12 -13.12
C SER A 118 -21.15 -4.60 -13.08
N VAL A 119 -22.45 -4.92 -13.08
CA VAL A 119 -22.92 -6.32 -13.11
C VAL A 119 -22.48 -7.02 -14.38
N ARG A 120 -22.62 -6.36 -15.54
CA ARG A 120 -22.20 -6.93 -16.82
C ARG A 120 -20.69 -7.17 -16.88
N SER A 121 -19.88 -6.23 -16.38
CA SER A 121 -18.41 -6.31 -16.42
C SER A 121 -17.83 -7.46 -15.58
N LEU A 122 -18.56 -7.93 -14.56
CA LEU A 122 -18.18 -9.10 -13.78
C LEU A 122 -18.23 -10.41 -14.58
N PHE A 123 -19.10 -10.49 -15.58
CA PHE A 123 -19.27 -11.68 -16.42
C PHE A 123 -18.62 -11.50 -17.82
N TYR A 124 -18.64 -10.30 -18.35
CA TYR A 124 -18.12 -9.96 -19.66
C TYR A 124 -17.22 -8.71 -19.55
N PRO A 125 -15.92 -8.90 -19.20
CA PRO A 125 -14.98 -7.79 -19.12
C PRO A 125 -14.82 -7.15 -20.50
N SER A 126 -15.22 -5.89 -20.62
CA SER A 126 -15.28 -5.19 -21.91
C SER A 126 -13.99 -4.46 -22.29
N ASP A 127 -13.10 -4.22 -21.33
CA ASP A 127 -11.87 -3.43 -21.52
C ASP A 127 -10.63 -4.24 -21.13
N THR A 128 -10.40 -5.33 -21.86
CA THR A 128 -9.25 -6.21 -21.61
C THR A 128 -7.92 -5.51 -21.88
N GLY A 129 -7.88 -4.56 -22.82
CA GLY A 129 -6.68 -3.80 -23.16
C GLY A 129 -6.20 -2.91 -21.99
N LEU A 130 -7.13 -2.28 -21.27
CA LEU A 130 -6.79 -1.51 -20.07
C LEU A 130 -6.23 -2.41 -18.97
N ALA A 131 -6.83 -3.57 -18.74
CA ALA A 131 -6.33 -4.52 -17.76
C ALA A 131 -4.94 -5.04 -18.13
N GLU A 132 -4.71 -5.37 -19.41
CA GLU A 132 -3.41 -5.80 -19.93
C GLU A 132 -2.35 -4.71 -19.76
N GLN A 133 -2.64 -3.47 -20.09
CA GLN A 133 -1.73 -2.34 -19.89
C GLN A 133 -1.38 -2.13 -18.41
N ALA A 134 -2.36 -2.21 -17.51
CA ALA A 134 -2.12 -2.09 -16.08
C ALA A 134 -1.26 -3.23 -15.54
N LEU A 135 -1.49 -4.46 -15.98
CA LEU A 135 -0.70 -5.64 -15.60
C LEU A 135 0.72 -5.60 -16.16
N ALA A 136 0.90 -5.08 -17.38
CA ALA A 136 2.21 -4.95 -18.02
C ALA A 136 3.14 -4.02 -17.23
N GLN A 137 2.63 -2.98 -16.56
CA GLN A 137 3.44 -2.11 -15.70
C GLN A 137 4.07 -2.84 -14.52
N PHE A 138 3.54 -3.99 -14.14
CA PHE A 138 4.01 -4.82 -13.03
C PHE A 138 4.55 -6.18 -13.48
N ASP A 139 4.83 -6.36 -14.77
CA ASP A 139 5.37 -7.61 -15.34
C ASP A 139 4.53 -8.85 -14.97
N VAL A 140 3.22 -8.77 -15.21
CA VAL A 140 2.26 -9.84 -14.89
C VAL A 140 1.11 -9.89 -15.92
N ALA A 141 1.34 -9.36 -17.14
CA ALA A 141 0.34 -9.37 -18.21
C ALA A 141 0.04 -10.77 -18.75
N ASP A 142 1.00 -11.69 -18.70
CA ASP A 142 0.86 -13.11 -19.07
C ASP A 142 -0.22 -13.82 -18.24
N LYS A 143 -0.58 -13.28 -17.07
CA LYS A 143 -1.60 -13.83 -16.16
C LYS A 143 -3.02 -13.30 -16.41
N LEU A 144 -3.24 -12.47 -17.43
CA LEU A 144 -4.51 -11.77 -17.68
C LEU A 144 -5.75 -12.67 -17.60
N PHE A 145 -5.68 -13.89 -18.15
CA PHE A 145 -6.80 -14.84 -18.18
C PHE A 145 -6.71 -15.95 -17.13
N GLU A 146 -5.64 -15.96 -16.34
CA GLU A 146 -5.47 -16.90 -15.23
C GLU A 146 -6.49 -16.65 -14.12
N ARG A 147 -6.69 -17.66 -13.26
CA ARG A 147 -7.48 -17.51 -12.04
C ARG A 147 -6.59 -17.00 -10.91
N VAL A 148 -7.15 -16.17 -10.04
CA VAL A 148 -6.45 -15.59 -8.89
C VAL A 148 -5.89 -16.66 -7.94
N ASP A 149 -6.58 -17.80 -7.76
CA ASP A 149 -6.11 -18.90 -6.91
C ASP A 149 -4.88 -19.64 -7.47
N HIS A 150 -4.57 -19.49 -8.76
CA HIS A 150 -3.35 -20.05 -9.37
C HIS A 150 -2.13 -19.14 -9.23
N LEU A 151 -2.30 -17.89 -8.77
CA LEU A 151 -1.22 -16.94 -8.62
C LEU A 151 -0.41 -17.17 -7.35
N SER A 152 0.90 -16.97 -7.42
CA SER A 152 1.78 -16.81 -6.25
C SER A 152 1.42 -15.58 -5.41
N GLY A 153 1.96 -15.48 -4.20
CA GLY A 153 1.76 -14.31 -3.33
C GLY A 153 2.22 -13.02 -3.99
N GLY A 154 3.41 -13.02 -4.60
CA GLY A 154 3.96 -11.85 -5.29
C GLY A 154 3.19 -11.47 -6.56
N GLU A 155 2.68 -12.45 -7.33
CA GLU A 155 1.82 -12.18 -8.48
C GLU A 155 0.49 -11.55 -8.03
N ARG A 156 -0.14 -12.05 -6.95
CA ARG A 156 -1.35 -11.44 -6.37
C ARG A 156 -1.11 -10.01 -5.93
N GLN A 157 0.05 -9.72 -5.32
CA GLN A 157 0.42 -8.36 -4.93
C GLN A 157 0.49 -7.44 -6.14
N ARG A 158 1.19 -7.86 -7.21
CA ARG A 158 1.31 -7.10 -8.46
C ARG A 158 -0.03 -6.90 -9.17
N VAL A 159 -0.89 -7.91 -9.18
CA VAL A 159 -2.28 -7.79 -9.68
C VAL A 159 -3.10 -6.79 -8.84
N GLY A 160 -2.91 -6.76 -7.52
CA GLY A 160 -3.52 -5.77 -6.64
C GLY A 160 -3.09 -4.33 -6.97
N LEU A 161 -1.82 -4.11 -7.27
CA LEU A 161 -1.29 -2.82 -7.74
C LEU A 161 -1.81 -2.46 -9.14
N ALA A 162 -1.87 -3.42 -10.06
CA ALA A 162 -2.47 -3.22 -11.38
C ALA A 162 -3.95 -2.81 -11.27
N ARG A 163 -4.72 -3.41 -10.35
CA ARG A 163 -6.09 -3.00 -10.04
C ARG A 163 -6.17 -1.55 -9.55
N ALA A 164 -5.20 -1.10 -8.73
CA ALA A 164 -5.12 0.31 -8.33
C ALA A 164 -4.94 1.21 -9.53
N LEU A 165 -4.01 0.87 -10.43
CA LEU A 165 -3.78 1.66 -11.65
C LEU A 165 -4.93 1.58 -12.67
N ALA A 166 -5.70 0.51 -12.69
CA ALA A 166 -6.91 0.43 -13.51
C ALA A 166 -8.05 1.32 -13.00
N SER A 167 -8.01 1.74 -11.72
CA SER A 167 -9.01 2.65 -11.14
C SER A 167 -8.85 4.08 -11.66
N GLN A 168 -9.88 4.90 -11.45
CA GLN A 168 -9.88 6.33 -11.78
C GLN A 168 -9.65 7.19 -10.52
N ALA A 169 -9.01 6.62 -9.50
CA ALA A 169 -8.78 7.31 -8.24
C ALA A 169 -7.81 8.49 -8.40
N GLU A 170 -8.09 9.57 -7.66
CA GLU A 170 -7.23 10.73 -7.52
C GLU A 170 -6.27 10.61 -6.31
N LEU A 171 -6.60 9.71 -5.37
CA LEU A 171 -5.79 9.41 -4.21
C LEU A 171 -5.56 7.89 -4.10
N PHE A 172 -4.30 7.50 -4.17
CA PHE A 172 -3.85 6.13 -3.92
C PHE A 172 -3.30 6.02 -2.50
N LEU A 173 -3.88 5.13 -1.74
CA LEU A 173 -3.47 4.75 -0.38
C LEU A 173 -3.01 3.30 -0.43
N VAL A 174 -1.71 3.06 -0.27
CA VAL A 174 -1.12 1.75 -0.53
C VAL A 174 -0.40 1.25 0.72
N ASP A 175 -0.90 0.16 1.29
CA ASP A 175 -0.36 -0.41 2.52
C ASP A 175 0.64 -1.53 2.20
N GLU A 176 1.91 -1.30 2.50
CA GLU A 176 3.01 -2.26 2.37
C GLU A 176 3.05 -3.02 1.03
N PRO A 177 3.11 -2.34 -0.11
CA PRO A 177 2.96 -2.96 -1.44
C PRO A 177 4.07 -3.95 -1.80
N LEU A 178 5.16 -3.99 -1.03
CA LEU A 178 6.38 -4.72 -1.38
C LEU A 178 6.59 -5.99 -0.55
N SER A 179 5.74 -6.27 0.46
CA SER A 179 5.94 -7.31 1.48
C SER A 179 6.03 -8.74 0.94
N ALA A 180 5.46 -9.01 -0.24
CA ALA A 180 5.46 -10.34 -0.86
C ALA A 180 6.36 -10.42 -2.11
N LEU A 181 7.21 -9.42 -2.35
CA LEU A 181 8.05 -9.29 -3.54
C LEU A 181 9.53 -9.48 -3.21
N ASP A 182 10.26 -10.11 -4.12
CA ASP A 182 11.72 -10.10 -4.10
C ASP A 182 12.26 -8.69 -4.37
N PRO A 183 13.52 -8.37 -4.00
CA PRO A 183 14.06 -7.02 -4.09
C PRO A 183 13.99 -6.39 -5.49
N ALA A 184 14.23 -7.17 -6.55
CA ALA A 184 14.21 -6.67 -7.92
C ALA A 184 12.78 -6.28 -8.34
N ARG A 185 11.79 -7.14 -8.04
CA ARG A 185 10.38 -6.87 -8.31
C ARG A 185 9.81 -5.77 -7.43
N ALA A 186 10.28 -5.68 -6.18
CA ALA A 186 9.91 -4.58 -5.28
C ALA A 186 10.33 -3.21 -5.85
N GLN A 187 11.57 -3.12 -6.33
CA GLN A 187 12.11 -1.92 -6.98
C GLN A 187 11.29 -1.53 -8.23
N GLN A 188 10.99 -2.50 -9.08
CA GLN A 188 10.17 -2.28 -10.28
C GLN A 188 8.75 -1.82 -9.90
N ALA A 189 8.10 -2.50 -8.95
CA ALA A 189 6.73 -2.21 -8.55
C ALA A 189 6.57 -0.80 -7.97
N ILE A 190 7.52 -0.37 -7.11
CA ILE A 190 7.45 0.98 -6.52
C ILE A 190 7.73 2.05 -7.57
N THR A 191 8.66 1.82 -8.49
CA THR A 191 8.94 2.71 -9.61
C THR A 191 7.72 2.88 -10.51
N SER A 192 7.08 1.77 -10.91
CA SER A 192 5.86 1.81 -11.73
C SER A 192 4.72 2.53 -11.02
N LEU A 193 4.54 2.30 -9.72
CA LEU A 193 3.49 2.93 -8.92
C LEU A 193 3.70 4.46 -8.82
N THR A 194 4.90 4.91 -8.48
CA THR A 194 5.22 6.33 -8.34
C THR A 194 5.15 7.07 -9.68
N GLN A 195 5.66 6.47 -10.75
CA GLN A 195 5.56 7.05 -12.10
C GLN A 195 4.11 7.15 -12.58
N ALA A 196 3.30 6.12 -12.38
CA ALA A 196 1.89 6.14 -12.78
C ALA A 196 1.08 7.19 -11.99
N ALA A 197 1.32 7.34 -10.68
CA ALA A 197 0.71 8.39 -9.87
C ALA A 197 1.12 9.78 -10.37
N GLN A 198 2.41 10.00 -10.65
CA GLN A 198 2.94 11.26 -11.17
C GLN A 198 2.33 11.63 -12.53
N GLN A 199 2.29 10.68 -13.47
CA GLN A 199 1.72 10.89 -14.82
C GLN A 199 0.26 11.31 -14.78
N ARG A 200 -0.49 10.84 -13.78
CA ARG A 200 -1.92 11.15 -13.58
C ARG A 200 -2.15 12.40 -12.73
N GLY A 201 -1.11 12.99 -12.13
CA GLY A 201 -1.25 14.04 -11.12
C GLY A 201 -2.01 13.55 -9.88
N ALA A 202 -2.03 12.26 -9.62
CA ALA A 202 -2.70 11.66 -8.47
C ALA A 202 -1.83 11.76 -7.21
N THR A 203 -2.47 11.99 -6.07
CA THR A 203 -1.80 11.93 -4.77
C THR A 203 -1.52 10.48 -4.41
N LEU A 204 -0.31 10.18 -3.93
CA LEU A 204 0.09 8.84 -3.51
C LEU A 204 0.61 8.85 -2.08
N ILE A 205 0.00 8.06 -1.22
CA ILE A 205 0.48 7.80 0.14
C ILE A 205 0.73 6.31 0.29
N THR A 206 1.95 5.94 0.60
CA THR A 206 2.36 4.54 0.71
C THR A 206 3.02 4.28 2.06
N THR A 207 2.63 3.21 2.75
CA THR A 207 3.38 2.74 3.92
C THR A 207 4.49 1.80 3.48
N LEU A 208 5.67 1.94 4.04
CA LEU A 208 6.83 1.12 3.71
C LEU A 208 7.58 0.71 4.99
N HIS A 209 8.04 -0.56 5.03
CA HIS A 209 8.97 -1.04 6.04
C HIS A 209 10.44 -0.76 5.65
N HIS A 210 10.75 -0.86 4.34
CA HIS A 210 12.09 -0.64 3.83
C HIS A 210 12.37 0.85 3.72
N VAL A 211 13.12 1.40 4.68
CA VAL A 211 13.46 2.82 4.77
C VAL A 211 14.22 3.30 3.53
N GLU A 212 15.19 2.52 3.04
CA GLU A 212 15.98 2.86 1.84
C GLU A 212 15.08 3.03 0.60
N MET A 213 14.10 2.15 0.42
CA MET A 213 13.12 2.25 -0.67
C MET A 213 12.27 3.51 -0.54
N ALA A 214 11.86 3.87 0.68
CA ALA A 214 11.11 5.10 0.93
C ALA A 214 11.94 6.34 0.56
N LEU A 215 13.18 6.43 1.05
CA LEU A 215 14.08 7.56 0.80
C LEU A 215 14.46 7.70 -0.68
N HIS A 216 14.56 6.59 -1.42
CA HIS A 216 14.96 6.61 -2.83
C HIS A 216 13.82 6.99 -3.77
N HIS A 217 12.58 6.57 -3.46
CA HIS A 217 11.44 6.70 -4.38
C HIS A 217 10.46 7.82 -4.06
N PHE A 218 10.49 8.35 -2.83
CA PHE A 218 9.53 9.37 -2.40
C PHE A 218 10.22 10.68 -2.04
N PRO A 219 9.67 11.82 -2.49
CA PRO A 219 10.25 13.13 -2.19
C PRO A 219 10.02 13.57 -0.73
N ARG A 220 9.01 13.01 -0.05
CA ARG A 220 8.61 13.37 1.32
C ARG A 220 8.38 12.13 2.16
N ILE A 221 8.92 12.16 3.38
CA ILE A 221 8.86 11.04 4.33
C ILE A 221 8.19 11.50 5.62
N VAL A 222 7.18 10.74 6.03
CA VAL A 222 6.47 10.92 7.30
C VAL A 222 6.85 9.78 8.23
N GLY A 223 7.47 10.10 9.36
CA GLY A 223 7.84 9.14 10.41
C GLY A 223 6.74 9.04 11.47
N LEU A 224 6.18 7.85 11.68
CA LEU A 224 5.13 7.55 12.67
C LEU A 224 5.67 6.62 13.75
N ARG A 225 5.42 6.95 15.04
CA ARG A 225 5.72 6.07 16.19
C ARG A 225 4.64 6.21 17.26
N GLY A 226 4.11 5.07 17.72
CA GLY A 226 3.11 5.03 18.80
C GLY A 226 1.85 5.86 18.54
N GLY A 227 1.44 5.97 17.27
CA GLY A 227 0.27 6.74 16.84
C GLY A 227 0.50 8.23 16.69
N ALA A 228 1.73 8.73 16.90
CA ALA A 228 2.08 10.14 16.77
C ALA A 228 3.08 10.36 15.62
N LEU A 229 3.03 11.56 15.04
CA LEU A 229 3.99 12.01 14.05
C LEU A 229 5.30 12.38 14.76
N VAL A 230 6.42 11.76 14.34
CA VAL A 230 7.76 12.05 14.87
C VAL A 230 8.48 13.08 14.02
N PHE A 231 8.36 12.96 12.69
CA PHE A 231 8.85 13.93 11.74
C PHE A 231 8.05 13.87 10.42
N ASP A 232 8.12 14.95 9.68
CA ASP A 232 7.56 15.14 8.34
C ASP A 232 8.55 15.99 7.55
N LEU A 233 9.33 15.35 6.68
CA LEU A 233 10.51 15.95 6.06
C LEU A 233 10.65 15.56 4.58
N PRO A 234 11.26 16.43 3.76
CA PRO A 234 11.82 16.00 2.48
C PRO A 234 12.80 14.84 2.67
N ALA A 235 12.80 13.85 1.76
CA ALA A 235 13.65 12.67 1.87
C ALA A 235 15.14 13.00 2.08
N ALA A 236 15.64 14.06 1.40
CA ALA A 236 17.03 14.53 1.53
C ALA A 236 17.38 15.08 2.94
N GLN A 237 16.40 15.38 3.79
CA GLN A 237 16.59 15.89 5.15
C GLN A 237 16.39 14.83 6.24
N VAL A 238 16.08 13.59 5.86
CA VAL A 238 15.98 12.47 6.80
C VAL A 238 17.37 11.96 7.12
N THR A 239 17.82 12.25 8.35
CA THR A 239 19.17 11.84 8.80
C THR A 239 19.12 10.50 9.54
N PRO A 240 20.27 9.79 9.68
CA PRO A 240 20.36 8.56 10.46
C PRO A 240 19.87 8.73 11.90
N GLU A 241 20.14 9.89 12.53
CA GLU A 241 19.69 10.19 13.90
C GLU A 241 18.15 10.26 13.99
N ARG A 242 17.48 10.85 12.97
CA ARG A 242 16.02 10.87 12.88
C ARG A 242 15.43 9.47 12.75
N LEU A 243 16.07 8.63 11.94
CA LEU A 243 15.67 7.24 11.78
C LEU A 243 15.90 6.46 13.09
N GLN A 244 17.03 6.65 13.75
CA GLN A 244 17.29 6.04 15.05
C GLN A 244 16.25 6.46 16.10
N GLN A 245 15.88 7.74 16.17
CA GLN A 245 14.80 8.21 17.05
C GLN A 245 13.46 7.57 16.74
N LEU A 246 13.14 7.33 15.45
CA LEU A 246 11.90 6.69 15.02
C LEU A 246 11.84 5.23 15.49
N TYR A 247 12.96 4.48 15.37
CA TYR A 247 13.05 3.05 15.62
C TYR A 247 13.75 2.67 16.93
N ASP A 248 13.97 3.60 17.86
CA ASP A 248 14.79 3.48 19.07
C ASP A 248 14.59 2.20 19.91
N GLN A 249 13.42 1.59 19.87
CA GLN A 249 13.11 0.32 20.53
C GLN A 249 12.99 -0.88 19.54
N HIS A 250 13.21 -0.66 18.25
CA HIS A 250 12.97 -1.61 17.15
C HIS A 250 14.08 -1.50 16.10
N LEU A 251 15.33 -1.43 16.54
CA LEU A 251 16.49 -1.24 15.65
C LEU A 251 16.62 -2.36 14.61
N ASP A 252 16.14 -3.56 14.91
CA ASP A 252 16.12 -4.72 14.00
C ASP A 252 15.26 -4.45 12.75
N GLU A 253 14.24 -3.59 12.85
CA GLU A 253 13.38 -3.21 11.72
C GLU A 253 14.03 -2.19 10.76
N LEU A 254 15.11 -1.49 11.20
CA LEU A 254 15.86 -0.56 10.35
C LEU A 254 16.74 -1.28 9.32
N THR A 255 17.31 -2.41 9.70
CA THR A 255 18.30 -3.12 8.87
C THR A 255 17.69 -4.12 7.87
N GLY A 256 16.37 -4.34 7.94
CA GLY A 256 15.70 -5.39 7.17
C GLY A 256 16.07 -6.80 7.68
N PRO A 257 15.46 -7.87 7.15
CA PRO A 257 15.91 -9.21 7.49
C PRO A 257 17.37 -9.34 7.05
N ASN A 258 18.27 -9.63 8.01
CA ASN A 258 19.64 -10.04 7.72
C ASN A 258 19.60 -11.02 6.54
N PRO A 259 20.48 -10.90 5.53
CA PRO A 259 20.62 -11.93 4.54
C PRO A 259 20.85 -13.22 5.31
N VAL A 260 19.91 -14.16 5.21
CA VAL A 260 20.06 -15.49 5.80
C VAL A 260 21.37 -16.01 5.20
N LEU A 261 22.43 -16.05 6.01
CA LEU A 261 23.66 -16.78 5.68
C LEU A 261 23.18 -18.18 5.41
N MET A 262 23.09 -18.53 4.13
CA MET A 262 22.84 -19.89 3.73
C MET A 262 23.89 -20.73 4.47
N PRO A 263 23.52 -21.75 5.26
CA PRO A 263 24.50 -22.64 5.81
C PRO A 263 25.33 -23.20 4.65
N ASP A 264 26.64 -23.17 4.79
CA ASP A 264 27.56 -23.73 3.80
C ASP A 264 27.05 -25.12 3.37
N PRO A 265 27.04 -25.41 2.07
CA PRO A 265 26.62 -26.72 1.59
C PRO A 265 27.45 -27.77 2.32
N PRO A 266 26.83 -28.87 2.82
CA PRO A 266 27.54 -29.87 3.57
C PRO A 266 28.75 -30.32 2.78
N SER A 267 29.94 -30.21 3.36
CA SER A 267 31.21 -30.61 2.79
C SER A 267 31.06 -32.03 2.22
N ALA A 268 31.31 -32.17 0.93
CA ALA A 268 31.18 -33.42 0.21
C ALA A 268 31.88 -34.55 1.00
N ALA A 269 31.10 -35.50 1.47
CA ALA A 269 31.62 -36.69 2.15
C ALA A 269 32.67 -37.37 1.25
N ARG A 270 33.90 -37.54 1.76
CA ARG A 270 34.96 -38.27 1.07
C ARG A 270 34.46 -39.67 0.80
N PRO A 271 34.64 -40.21 -0.41
CA PRO A 271 34.26 -41.59 -0.68
C PRO A 271 35.10 -42.55 0.17
N VAL A 272 34.43 -43.35 1.00
CA VAL A 272 35.04 -44.43 1.74
C VAL A 272 35.34 -45.54 0.74
N ALA A 273 36.63 -45.84 0.54
CA ALA A 273 37.04 -46.98 -0.30
C ALA A 273 36.60 -48.28 0.37
N LEU A 274 35.63 -48.97 -0.23
CA LEU A 274 35.25 -50.33 0.13
C LEU A 274 36.32 -51.29 -0.40
N THR A 275 37.23 -51.76 0.47
CA THR A 275 38.09 -52.93 0.20
C THR A 275 37.25 -54.16 0.45
N CYS A 276 36.89 -54.88 -0.64
CA CYS A 276 36.41 -56.26 -0.57
C CYS A 276 37.57 -57.18 -0.18
N ARG A 277 37.33 -57.99 0.82
CA ARG A 277 38.00 -59.26 1.07
C ARG A 277 37.00 -60.38 0.92
#